data_405c9dcfacb424f530be41175d2868b2
#
_entry.id   405c9dcfacb424f530be41175d2868b2
#
_cell.length_a   1.000
_cell.length_b   1.000
_cell.length_c   1.000
_cell.angle_alpha   90.00
_cell.angle_beta   90.00
_cell.angle_gamma   90.00
#
_symmetry.space_group_name_H-M   'P 1'
#
loop_
_entity.id
_entity.type
_entity.pdbx_description
1 polymer ?
#
loop_
_entity_poly.entity_id
_entity_poly.type
_entity_poly.pdbx_seq_one_letter_code
_entity_poly.pdbx_strand_id
1 'polypeptide(L)'
;NFEPLNIPKNSAVISSKLIYLQRDQDSSTKILDESKIVLFEYPKGRETFVSSLVTVIERDRLKRNMDKSGPLILQQTDNKRISIFDPTTAIEIDLMGFGAENVRIFSEILIK
;
A
#
# COMPACT_ATOMS: atom_id res chain seq x y z
N ASN A 1 -22.98 -17.90 18.57
CA ASN A 1 -21.95 -17.81 17.61
C ASN A 1 -20.90 -16.77 17.98
N PHE A 2 -19.69 -17.19 17.86
CA PHE A 2 -18.59 -16.39 18.29
C PHE A 2 -18.12 -15.48 17.14
N GLU A 3 -18.15 -14.18 17.38
CA GLU A 3 -17.63 -13.25 16.43
C GLU A 3 -16.20 -12.95 16.80
N PRO A 4 -15.25 -13.52 16.09
CA PRO A 4 -13.87 -13.30 16.47
C PRO A 4 -13.50 -11.85 16.30
N LEU A 5 -13.00 -11.31 17.39
CA LEU A 5 -12.23 -10.11 17.35
C LEU A 5 -12.92 -8.83 17.01
N ASN A 6 -14.13 -8.84 16.63
CA ASN A 6 -14.78 -7.58 16.32
C ASN A 6 -13.97 -6.70 15.40
N ILE A 7 -13.24 -7.31 14.50
CA ILE A 7 -12.56 -6.52 13.51
C ILE A 7 -13.61 -5.78 12.73
N PRO A 8 -13.50 -4.48 12.60
CA PRO A 8 -14.53 -3.70 11.94
C PRO A 8 -14.51 -3.94 10.44
N LYS A 9 -14.89 -5.11 10.05
CA LYS A 9 -14.94 -5.46 8.64
C LYS A 9 -15.96 -4.66 7.88
N ASN A 10 -16.89 -4.08 8.63
CA ASN A 10 -17.96 -3.31 8.01
C ASN A 10 -17.66 -1.84 7.96
N SER A 11 -16.45 -1.45 8.31
CA SER A 11 -16.08 -0.06 8.21
C SER A 11 -16.12 0.34 6.74
N ALA A 12 -16.83 1.42 6.47
CA ALA A 12 -16.96 1.90 5.11
C ALA A 12 -15.68 2.58 4.68
N VAL A 13 -15.33 2.40 3.40
CA VAL A 13 -14.21 3.13 2.82
C VAL A 13 -14.68 4.55 2.55
N ILE A 14 -14.01 5.52 3.15
CA ILE A 14 -14.37 6.93 2.98
C ILE A 14 -13.44 7.66 2.01
N SER A 15 -12.32 7.08 1.69
CA SER A 15 -11.36 7.70 0.78
C SER A 15 -10.51 6.61 0.17
N SER A 16 -10.27 6.71 -1.12
CA SER A 16 -9.40 5.75 -1.78
C SER A 16 -8.73 6.39 -2.98
N LYS A 17 -7.54 5.88 -3.30
CA LYS A 17 -6.81 6.29 -4.49
C LYS A 17 -6.06 5.09 -5.04
N LEU A 18 -6.00 5.03 -6.35
CA LEU A 18 -5.20 4.03 -7.02
C LEU A 18 -3.77 4.54 -7.10
N ILE A 19 -2.82 3.72 -6.67
CA ILE A 19 -1.40 4.08 -6.71
C ILE A 19 -0.62 2.91 -7.28
N TYR A 20 0.64 3.19 -7.62
CA TYR A 20 1.59 2.16 -8.00
C TYR A 20 2.78 2.27 -7.07
N LEU A 21 3.29 1.13 -6.63
CA LEU A 21 4.58 1.05 -5.94
C LEU A 21 5.53 0.34 -6.89
N GLN A 22 6.64 0.97 -7.19
CA GLN A 22 7.52 0.49 -8.24
C GLN A 22 8.95 0.43 -7.75
N ARG A 23 9.64 -0.67 -8.10
CA ARG A 23 11.08 -0.77 -7.90
C ARG A 23 11.75 -0.71 -9.24
N ASP A 24 12.69 0.21 -9.39
CA ASP A 24 13.42 0.36 -10.63
C ASP A 24 14.64 -0.55 -10.66
N GLN A 25 15.27 -0.63 -11.83
CA GLN A 25 16.44 -1.51 -12.00
C GLN A 25 17.59 -1.10 -11.11
N ASP A 26 17.69 0.17 -10.76
CA ASP A 26 18.74 0.65 -9.88
C ASP A 26 18.40 0.45 -8.40
N SER A 27 17.33 -0.27 -8.11
CA SER A 27 16.84 -0.56 -6.75
C SER A 27 16.22 0.63 -6.04
N SER A 28 16.03 1.76 -6.72
CA SER A 28 15.24 2.83 -6.16
C SER A 28 13.76 2.43 -6.15
N THR A 29 12.97 3.04 -5.26
CA THR A 29 11.54 2.78 -5.20
C THR A 29 10.77 4.07 -5.35
N LYS A 30 9.57 3.97 -5.88
CA LYS A 30 8.73 5.12 -6.16
C LYS A 30 7.29 4.82 -5.82
N ILE A 31 6.58 5.86 -5.42
CA ILE A 31 5.13 5.83 -5.33
C ILE A 31 4.61 6.71 -6.47
N LEU A 32 3.74 6.14 -7.30
CA LEU A 32 3.18 6.87 -8.43
C LEU A 32 1.66 6.94 -8.29
N ASP A 33 1.07 7.98 -8.85
CA ASP A 33 -0.38 8.08 -8.87
C ASP A 33 -0.96 7.27 -10.04
N GLU A 34 -2.28 7.35 -10.22
CA GLU A 34 -2.95 6.55 -11.24
C GLU A 34 -2.51 6.92 -12.65
N SER A 35 -1.99 8.10 -12.86
CA SER A 35 -1.45 8.52 -14.15
C SER A 35 0.03 8.22 -14.28
N LYS A 36 0.59 7.53 -13.29
CA LYS A 36 1.98 7.15 -13.22
C LYS A 36 2.92 8.33 -13.07
N ILE A 37 2.42 9.40 -12.47
CA ILE A 37 3.24 10.53 -12.08
C ILE A 37 3.86 10.21 -10.73
N VAL A 38 5.16 10.44 -10.60
CA VAL A 38 5.90 10.13 -9.38
C VAL A 38 5.48 11.08 -8.26
N LEU A 39 5.00 10.53 -7.16
CA LEU A 39 4.64 11.30 -5.98
C LEU A 39 5.79 11.35 -4.98
N PHE A 40 6.47 10.23 -4.79
CA PHE A 40 7.61 10.13 -3.88
C PHE A 40 8.64 9.21 -4.49
N GLU A 41 9.90 9.50 -4.24
CA GLU A 41 11.00 8.71 -4.76
C GLU A 41 12.02 8.47 -3.65
N TYR A 42 12.49 7.22 -3.56
CA TYR A 42 13.45 6.81 -2.53
C TYR A 42 14.66 6.20 -3.22
N PRO A 43 15.85 6.79 -3.07
CA PRO A 43 17.04 6.32 -3.79
C PRO A 43 17.46 4.94 -3.33
N LYS A 44 18.21 4.27 -4.16
CA LYS A 44 18.73 2.96 -3.81
C LYS A 44 19.67 3.07 -2.61
N GLY A 45 19.86 1.95 -1.94
CA GLY A 45 20.74 1.90 -0.77
C GLY A 45 20.08 2.41 0.48
N ARG A 46 18.85 2.83 0.38
CA ARG A 46 18.11 3.36 1.52
C ARG A 46 16.94 2.47 1.80
N GLU A 47 17.05 1.71 2.87
CA GLU A 47 15.94 0.87 3.30
C GLU A 47 14.86 1.78 3.88
N THR A 48 13.68 1.72 3.30
CA THR A 48 12.56 2.51 3.76
C THR A 48 11.37 1.61 3.95
N PHE A 49 10.36 2.14 4.63
CA PHE A 49 9.09 1.45 4.76
C PHE A 49 8.50 1.13 3.39
N VAL A 50 8.63 2.08 2.46
CA VAL A 50 8.08 1.88 1.11
C VAL A 50 8.81 0.76 0.39
N SER A 51 10.13 0.67 0.50
CA SER A 51 10.86 -0.42 -0.15
C SER A 51 10.47 -1.77 0.44
N SER A 52 10.21 -1.82 1.73
CA SER A 52 9.73 -3.06 2.36
C SER A 52 8.36 -3.46 1.85
N LEU A 53 7.46 -2.49 1.69
CA LEU A 53 6.14 -2.77 1.14
C LEU A 53 6.25 -3.33 -0.27
N VAL A 54 7.08 -2.73 -1.10
CA VAL A 54 7.29 -3.21 -2.47
C VAL A 54 7.75 -4.66 -2.45
N THR A 55 8.70 -4.98 -1.56
CA THR A 55 9.22 -6.34 -1.46
C THR A 55 8.12 -7.33 -1.10
N VAL A 56 7.29 -6.99 -0.12
CA VAL A 56 6.22 -7.90 0.31
C VAL A 56 5.21 -8.11 -0.82
N ILE A 57 4.82 -7.03 -1.48
CA ILE A 57 3.81 -7.11 -2.52
C ILE A 57 4.32 -7.91 -3.72
N GLU A 58 5.55 -7.63 -4.14
CA GLU A 58 6.13 -8.37 -5.27
C GLU A 58 6.27 -9.85 -4.95
N ARG A 59 6.71 -10.16 -3.72
CA ARG A 59 6.86 -11.55 -3.31
C ARG A 59 5.53 -12.29 -3.35
N ASP A 60 4.47 -11.69 -2.84
CA ASP A 60 3.16 -12.33 -2.84
C ASP A 60 2.65 -12.57 -4.24
N ARG A 61 2.85 -11.59 -5.14
CA ARG A 61 2.43 -11.75 -6.52
C ARG A 61 3.20 -12.86 -7.22
N LEU A 62 4.51 -12.90 -7.01
CA LEU A 62 5.33 -13.93 -7.62
C LEU A 62 5.00 -15.33 -7.11
N LYS A 63 4.72 -15.46 -5.81
CA LYS A 63 4.33 -16.74 -5.24
C LYS A 63 3.07 -17.29 -5.88
N ARG A 64 2.22 -16.42 -6.38
CA ARG A 64 0.96 -16.81 -6.99
C ARG A 64 1.04 -16.81 -8.51
N ASN A 65 2.25 -16.68 -9.07
CA ASN A 65 2.49 -16.64 -10.49
C ASN A 65 1.75 -15.48 -11.16
N MET A 66 1.68 -14.36 -10.48
CA MET A 66 1.01 -13.19 -11.01
C MET A 66 2.01 -12.11 -11.37
N ASP A 67 1.58 -11.24 -12.28
CA ASP A 67 2.38 -10.11 -12.71
C ASP A 67 2.72 -9.24 -11.49
N LYS A 68 3.98 -8.89 -11.34
CA LYS A 68 4.39 -8.08 -10.20
C LYS A 68 4.14 -6.59 -10.39
N SER A 69 3.76 -6.16 -11.59
CA SER A 69 3.34 -4.79 -11.83
C SER A 69 1.82 -4.74 -11.78
N GLY A 70 1.29 -3.60 -11.48
CA GLY A 70 -0.14 -3.44 -11.41
C GLY A 70 -0.50 -2.52 -10.27
N PRO A 71 -1.72 -2.03 -10.28
CA PRO A 71 -2.12 -1.02 -9.32
C PRO A 71 -2.42 -1.60 -7.95
N LEU A 72 -2.37 -0.70 -6.98
CA LEU A 72 -2.78 -0.96 -5.61
C LEU A 72 -3.84 0.07 -5.26
N ILE A 73 -4.66 -0.25 -4.28
CA ILE A 73 -5.67 0.67 -3.81
C ILE A 73 -5.31 1.10 -2.40
N LEU A 74 -4.96 2.37 -2.26
CA LEU A 74 -4.72 2.98 -0.96
C LEU A 74 -6.07 3.48 -0.47
N GLN A 75 -6.44 3.13 0.75
CA GLN A 75 -7.78 3.46 1.24
C GLN A 75 -7.78 3.78 2.73
N GLN A 76 -8.76 4.58 3.11
CA GLN A 76 -9.01 4.89 4.50
C GLN A 76 -10.46 4.57 4.79
N THR A 77 -10.71 3.95 5.94
CA THR A 77 -12.05 3.62 6.37
C THR A 77 -12.56 4.64 7.38
N ASP A 78 -13.84 4.55 7.70
CA ASP A 78 -14.48 5.50 8.61
C ASP A 78 -13.94 5.41 10.04
N ASN A 79 -13.26 4.33 10.39
CA ASN A 79 -12.55 4.24 11.67
C ASN A 79 -11.12 4.75 11.57
N LYS A 80 -10.80 5.45 10.48
CA LYS A 80 -9.52 6.12 10.25
C LYS A 80 -8.35 5.20 10.07
N ARG A 81 -8.58 3.94 9.79
CA ARG A 81 -7.50 3.03 9.46
C ARG A 81 -7.12 3.20 8.00
N ILE A 82 -5.83 3.11 7.74
CA ILE A 82 -5.29 3.25 6.39
C ILE A 82 -4.68 1.91 6.00
N SER A 83 -5.03 1.44 4.82
CA SER A 83 -4.53 0.17 4.32
C SER A 83 -4.25 0.25 2.83
N ILE A 84 -3.47 -0.72 2.35
CA ILE A 84 -3.24 -0.92 0.93
C ILE A 84 -3.87 -2.26 0.57
N PHE A 85 -4.74 -2.24 -0.42
CA PHE A 85 -5.34 -3.45 -0.96
C PHE A 85 -4.72 -3.75 -2.30
N ASP A 86 -4.28 -4.99 -2.49
CA ASP A 86 -3.73 -5.45 -3.75
C ASP A 86 -4.80 -6.24 -4.50
N PRO A 87 -5.39 -5.68 -5.55
CA PRO A 87 -6.44 -6.42 -6.27
C PRO A 87 -5.91 -7.67 -7.00
N THR A 88 -4.61 -7.72 -7.26
CA THR A 88 -4.02 -8.89 -7.93
C THR A 88 -4.08 -10.13 -7.03
N THR A 89 -3.78 -9.97 -5.76
CA THR A 89 -3.73 -11.09 -4.81
C THR A 89 -4.89 -11.11 -3.83
N ALA A 90 -5.66 -10.02 -3.78
CA ALA A 90 -6.74 -9.81 -2.81
C ALA A 90 -6.21 -9.72 -1.37
N ILE A 91 -4.96 -9.34 -1.20
CA ILE A 91 -4.37 -9.19 0.11
C ILE A 91 -4.44 -7.72 0.53
N GLU A 92 -4.79 -7.52 1.79
CA GLU A 92 -4.86 -6.17 2.36
C GLU A 92 -3.77 -6.03 3.41
N ILE A 93 -3.05 -4.91 3.37
CA ILE A 93 -2.00 -4.61 4.34
C ILE A 93 -2.46 -3.40 5.14
N ASP A 94 -2.65 -3.60 6.45
CA ASP A 94 -3.03 -2.52 7.36
C ASP A 94 -1.75 -1.75 7.70
N LEU A 95 -1.73 -0.47 7.39
CA LEU A 95 -0.53 0.34 7.61
C LEU A 95 -0.42 0.89 9.03
N MET A 96 -1.49 0.79 9.80
CA MET A 96 -1.54 1.48 11.09
C MET A 96 -0.57 0.89 12.12
N GLY A 97 -0.13 -0.35 11.91
CA GLY A 97 0.81 -0.97 12.82
C GLY A 97 2.27 -0.61 12.59
N PHE A 98 2.57 0.22 11.61
CA PHE A 98 3.94 0.46 11.21
C PHE A 98 4.49 1.82 11.63
N GLY A 99 3.74 2.55 12.46
CA GLY A 99 4.22 3.82 13.01
C GLY A 99 3.68 5.03 12.28
N ALA A 100 3.51 6.10 13.04
CA ALA A 100 2.84 7.30 12.54
C ALA A 100 3.59 7.96 11.38
N GLU A 101 4.90 7.97 11.44
CA GLU A 101 5.69 8.60 10.39
C GLU A 101 5.53 7.87 9.05
N ASN A 102 5.48 6.55 9.09
CA ASN A 102 5.31 5.78 7.87
C ASN A 102 3.92 5.93 7.28
N VAL A 103 2.92 6.05 8.14
CA VAL A 103 1.54 6.22 7.71
C VAL A 103 1.32 7.61 7.13
N ARG A 104 2.04 8.61 7.63
CA ARG A 104 1.80 9.99 7.27
C ARG A 104 1.93 10.23 5.75
N ILE A 105 2.91 9.59 5.12
CA ILE A 105 3.11 9.74 3.68
C ILE A 105 1.85 9.33 2.92
N PHE A 106 1.28 8.19 3.32
CA PHE A 106 0.09 7.68 2.66
C PHE A 106 -1.15 8.51 2.97
N SER A 107 -1.23 9.05 4.18
CA SER A 107 -2.30 9.99 4.51
C SER A 107 -2.26 11.21 3.60
N GLU A 108 -1.06 11.73 3.35
CA GLU A 108 -0.91 12.90 2.49
C GLU A 108 -1.36 12.60 1.07
N ILE A 109 -1.08 11.40 0.57
CA ILE A 109 -1.52 11.03 -0.76
C ILE A 109 -3.04 11.03 -0.84
N LEU A 110 -3.70 10.54 0.21
CA LEU A 110 -5.15 10.43 0.20
C LEU A 110 -5.87 11.77 0.17
N ILE A 111 -5.28 12.80 0.74
CA ILE A 111 -5.95 14.09 0.82
C ILE A 111 -5.63 15.03 -0.34
N LYS A 112 -4.81 14.62 -1.27
CA LYS A 112 -4.43 15.48 -2.41
C LYS A 112 -5.36 15.37 -3.59
#